data_78c97a0b3f423a06aac12b3b661ff7cb
#
_entry.id   78c97a0b3f423a06aac12b3b661ff7cb
#
_cell.length_a   1.000
_cell.length_b   1.000
_cell.length_c   1.000
_cell.angle_alpha   90.00
_cell.angle_beta   90.00
_cell.angle_gamma   90.00
#
_symmetry.space_group_name_H-M   'P 1'
#
loop_
_entity.id
_entity.type
_entity.pdbx_description
1 polymer ?
#
loop_
_entity_poly.entity_id
_entity_poly.type
_entity_poly.pdbx_seq_one_letter_code
_entity_poly.pdbx_strand_id
1 'polypeptide(L)'
;MFDFQEELRKLPDQPGVYIMHDKTDAIIYIGKAVSLRKRVRQYFQPSHDEGIKKKQMVEHIARFEYIITDSELEALVLECNLIKEHTPKYNTMLRDDKTYPYIRVTVQEDFPRVLFSRQVKKDKSRYFGPYTSAGAVKDTIELINKLYKLRTCSRKLPRDIGLDRACLNYHIHQCGAPCQGYVDKETYGKQVSKALEFLNGNYAPVLCELKEKMQEASEEMEFERAIEYRELLNSVSQIAQKQKITNTDGEDKDLSLIHISEPTRQAEI
;
A
#
# COMPACT_ATOMS: atom_id res chain seq x y z
N MET A 1 -19.93 -30.21 -18.77
CA MET A 1 -20.75 -29.01 -18.73
C MET A 1 -20.57 -28.41 -17.34
N PHE A 2 -20.17 -27.15 -17.20
CA PHE A 2 -19.90 -26.55 -15.88
C PHE A 2 -21.21 -26.37 -15.12
N ASP A 3 -21.32 -27.00 -13.96
CA ASP A 3 -22.51 -26.88 -13.10
C ASP A 3 -22.32 -25.70 -12.13
N PHE A 4 -22.91 -24.55 -12.46
CA PHE A 4 -22.82 -23.34 -11.64
C PHE A 4 -23.38 -23.55 -10.23
N GLN A 5 -24.46 -24.33 -10.08
CA GLN A 5 -25.09 -24.51 -8.77
C GLN A 5 -24.22 -25.35 -7.82
N GLU A 6 -23.59 -26.37 -8.34
CA GLU A 6 -22.67 -27.20 -7.58
C GLU A 6 -21.41 -26.43 -7.20
N GLU A 7 -20.79 -25.73 -8.16
CA GLU A 7 -19.57 -24.93 -7.91
C GLU A 7 -19.80 -23.75 -6.96
N LEU A 8 -20.96 -23.09 -7.03
CA LEU A 8 -21.34 -22.04 -6.07
C LEU A 8 -21.51 -22.57 -4.63
N ARG A 9 -21.86 -23.85 -4.46
CA ARG A 9 -21.95 -24.48 -3.12
C ARG A 9 -20.57 -24.76 -2.52
N LYS A 10 -19.57 -25.09 -3.34
CA LYS A 10 -18.19 -25.38 -2.93
C LYS A 10 -17.40 -24.15 -2.54
N LEU A 11 -17.85 -22.94 -2.91
CA LEU A 11 -17.15 -21.70 -2.61
C LEU A 11 -16.90 -21.50 -1.11
N PRO A 12 -15.63 -21.25 -0.69
CA PRO A 12 -15.29 -21.00 0.69
C PRO A 12 -15.74 -19.61 1.14
N ASP A 13 -15.93 -19.44 2.45
CA ASP A 13 -16.19 -18.13 3.06
C ASP A 13 -14.88 -17.50 3.52
N GLN A 14 -13.93 -17.35 2.59
CA GLN A 14 -12.58 -16.87 2.78
C GLN A 14 -12.27 -15.77 1.76
N PRO A 15 -11.29 -14.89 2.06
CA PRO A 15 -10.83 -13.90 1.10
C PRO A 15 -10.15 -14.57 -0.10
N GLY A 16 -10.21 -13.90 -1.25
CA GLY A 16 -9.57 -14.41 -2.45
C GLY A 16 -9.94 -13.65 -3.71
N VAL A 17 -9.46 -14.17 -4.83
CA VAL A 17 -9.71 -13.64 -6.17
C VAL A 17 -10.53 -14.66 -6.97
N TYR A 18 -11.53 -14.18 -7.68
CA TYR A 18 -12.33 -14.98 -8.62
C TYR A 18 -12.09 -14.51 -10.06
N ILE A 19 -12.04 -15.46 -10.97
CA ILE A 19 -11.72 -15.29 -12.38
C ILE A 19 -12.88 -15.83 -13.18
N MET A 20 -13.47 -15.03 -14.05
CA MET A 20 -14.62 -15.41 -14.89
C MET A 20 -14.19 -15.60 -16.34
N HIS A 21 -14.59 -16.71 -16.91
CA HIS A 21 -14.28 -17.11 -18.28
C HIS A 21 -15.52 -17.14 -19.15
N ASP A 22 -15.36 -16.86 -20.44
CA ASP A 22 -16.39 -17.04 -21.44
C ASP A 22 -16.39 -18.45 -22.06
N LYS A 23 -17.23 -18.67 -23.06
CA LYS A 23 -17.36 -19.95 -23.77
C LYS A 23 -16.10 -20.36 -24.55
N THR A 24 -15.21 -19.42 -24.83
CA THR A 24 -13.92 -19.66 -25.52
C THR A 24 -12.77 -19.84 -24.54
N ASP A 25 -13.07 -19.91 -23.24
CA ASP A 25 -12.11 -19.97 -22.14
C ASP A 25 -11.27 -18.70 -21.97
N ALA A 26 -11.66 -17.60 -22.59
CA ALA A 26 -11.00 -16.31 -22.41
C ALA A 26 -11.41 -15.71 -21.05
N ILE A 27 -10.44 -15.15 -20.34
CA ILE A 27 -10.69 -14.43 -19.08
C ILE A 27 -11.37 -13.11 -19.40
N ILE A 28 -12.63 -12.96 -18.93
CA ILE A 28 -13.44 -11.77 -19.19
C ILE A 28 -13.52 -10.82 -18.02
N TYR A 29 -13.36 -11.33 -16.79
CA TYR A 29 -13.39 -10.52 -15.58
C TYR A 29 -12.60 -11.17 -14.45
N ILE A 30 -11.90 -10.34 -13.66
CA ILE A 30 -11.21 -10.74 -12.45
C ILE A 30 -11.67 -9.80 -11.32
N GLY A 31 -11.91 -10.34 -10.13
CA GLY A 31 -12.33 -9.54 -8.99
C GLY A 31 -11.90 -10.14 -7.65
N LYS A 32 -11.62 -9.27 -6.67
CA LYS A 32 -11.35 -9.68 -5.29
C LYS A 32 -12.63 -9.82 -4.47
N ALA A 33 -12.57 -10.62 -3.42
CA ALA A 33 -13.62 -10.75 -2.42
C ALA A 33 -13.04 -10.91 -1.03
N VAL A 34 -13.68 -10.33 -0.02
CA VAL A 34 -13.46 -10.66 1.40
C VAL A 34 -14.07 -12.02 1.74
N SER A 35 -15.15 -12.38 1.06
CA SER A 35 -15.82 -13.68 1.10
C SER A 35 -16.18 -14.09 -0.33
N LEU A 36 -15.43 -15.04 -0.87
CA LEU A 36 -15.64 -15.58 -2.22
C LEU A 36 -17.08 -16.08 -2.37
N ARG A 37 -17.61 -16.82 -1.38
CA ARG A 37 -18.97 -17.37 -1.38
C ARG A 37 -20.02 -16.28 -1.54
N LYS A 38 -19.96 -15.21 -0.74
CA LYS A 38 -20.94 -14.12 -0.78
C LYS A 38 -20.83 -13.33 -2.08
N ARG A 39 -19.61 -13.00 -2.48
CA ARG A 39 -19.36 -12.13 -3.63
C ARG A 39 -19.68 -12.77 -4.97
N VAL A 40 -19.28 -14.02 -5.20
CA VAL A 40 -19.53 -14.70 -6.47
C VAL A 40 -21.01 -15.01 -6.63
N ARG A 41 -21.70 -15.44 -5.55
CA ARG A 41 -23.15 -15.68 -5.60
C ARG A 41 -23.97 -14.46 -6.00
N GLN A 42 -23.55 -13.25 -5.63
CA GLN A 42 -24.24 -12.01 -5.98
C GLN A 42 -24.36 -11.78 -7.50
N TYR A 43 -23.48 -12.36 -8.32
CA TYR A 43 -23.57 -12.24 -9.77
C TYR A 43 -24.69 -13.11 -10.38
N PHE A 44 -25.08 -14.17 -9.70
CA PHE A 44 -26.06 -15.15 -10.18
C PHE A 44 -27.41 -15.04 -9.46
N GLN A 45 -27.57 -14.05 -8.58
CA GLN A 45 -28.85 -13.75 -7.94
C GLN A 45 -29.60 -12.69 -8.73
N PRO A 46 -30.96 -12.83 -8.92
CA PRO A 46 -31.76 -11.79 -9.55
C PRO A 46 -31.70 -10.48 -8.74
N SER A 47 -31.23 -9.40 -9.34
CA SER A 47 -31.23 -8.07 -8.71
C SER A 47 -31.85 -7.06 -9.67
N HIS A 48 -32.73 -6.18 -9.16
CA HIS A 48 -33.42 -5.19 -9.97
C HIS A 48 -32.59 -4.02 -10.44
N ASP A 49 -31.42 -3.78 -9.80
CA ASP A 49 -30.59 -2.56 -10.00
C ASP A 49 -29.20 -2.84 -10.62
N GLU A 50 -29.10 -3.81 -11.50
CA GLU A 50 -27.84 -4.12 -12.16
C GLU A 50 -27.61 -3.26 -13.41
N GLY A 51 -26.51 -2.50 -13.42
CA GLY A 51 -26.10 -1.74 -14.59
C GLY A 51 -25.90 -2.63 -15.82
N ILE A 52 -26.22 -2.11 -17.01
CA ILE A 52 -26.21 -2.80 -18.32
C ILE A 52 -24.91 -3.62 -18.54
N LYS A 53 -23.74 -3.07 -18.15
CA LYS A 53 -22.44 -3.75 -18.29
C LYS A 53 -22.34 -5.03 -17.46
N LYS A 54 -22.90 -5.03 -16.25
CA LYS A 54 -22.86 -6.20 -15.37
C LYS A 54 -23.75 -7.32 -15.93
N LYS A 55 -24.94 -7.00 -16.42
CA LYS A 55 -25.84 -7.97 -17.08
C LYS A 55 -25.17 -8.62 -18.28
N GLN A 56 -24.60 -7.81 -19.19
CA GLN A 56 -23.85 -8.32 -20.34
C GLN A 56 -22.68 -9.21 -19.95
N MET A 57 -21.94 -8.85 -18.89
CA MET A 57 -20.84 -9.68 -18.40
C MET A 57 -21.36 -11.03 -17.91
N VAL A 58 -22.40 -11.05 -17.09
CA VAL A 58 -22.97 -12.29 -16.51
C VAL A 58 -23.48 -13.23 -17.61
N GLU A 59 -24.11 -12.71 -18.67
CA GLU A 59 -24.57 -13.51 -19.82
C GLU A 59 -23.42 -14.19 -20.58
N HIS A 60 -22.21 -13.65 -20.52
CA HIS A 60 -21.02 -14.21 -21.18
C HIS A 60 -20.25 -15.20 -20.31
N ILE A 61 -20.53 -15.29 -18.99
CA ILE A 61 -19.83 -16.21 -18.10
C ILE A 61 -20.21 -17.66 -18.45
N ALA A 62 -19.21 -18.46 -18.82
CA ALA A 62 -19.37 -19.90 -19.05
C ALA A 62 -18.84 -20.74 -17.89
N ARG A 63 -17.83 -20.26 -17.18
CA ARG A 63 -17.26 -20.87 -15.97
C ARG A 63 -16.56 -19.82 -15.12
N PHE A 64 -16.26 -20.17 -13.88
CA PHE A 64 -15.41 -19.37 -13.01
C PHE A 64 -14.40 -20.25 -12.27
N GLU A 65 -13.29 -19.63 -11.91
CA GLU A 65 -12.26 -20.16 -11.03
C GLU A 65 -12.07 -19.22 -9.85
N TYR A 66 -11.43 -19.70 -8.79
CA TYR A 66 -11.08 -18.85 -7.64
C TYR A 66 -9.76 -19.28 -7.03
N ILE A 67 -9.07 -18.31 -6.43
CA ILE A 67 -7.83 -18.49 -5.68
C ILE A 67 -8.09 -17.96 -4.27
N ILE A 68 -7.90 -18.80 -3.27
CA ILE A 68 -8.01 -18.41 -1.86
C ILE A 68 -6.74 -17.67 -1.46
N THR A 69 -6.87 -16.65 -0.65
CA THR A 69 -5.75 -15.89 -0.10
C THR A 69 -5.87 -15.81 1.42
N ASP A 70 -4.76 -15.63 2.11
CA ASP A 70 -4.74 -15.56 3.57
C ASP A 70 -5.33 -14.23 4.10
N SER A 71 -5.31 -13.17 3.27
CA SER A 71 -5.83 -11.86 3.65
C SER A 71 -6.50 -11.12 2.49
N GLU A 72 -7.34 -10.13 2.82
CA GLU A 72 -7.92 -9.21 1.83
C GLU A 72 -6.84 -8.41 1.08
N LEU A 73 -5.73 -8.08 1.75
CA LEU A 73 -4.61 -7.36 1.14
C LEU A 73 -3.94 -8.20 0.06
N GLU A 74 -3.73 -9.49 0.33
CA GLU A 74 -3.19 -10.43 -0.64
C GLU A 74 -4.12 -10.61 -1.84
N ALA A 75 -5.43 -10.76 -1.60
CA ALA A 75 -6.44 -10.79 -2.66
C ALA A 75 -6.37 -9.53 -3.54
N LEU A 76 -6.15 -8.36 -2.95
CA LEU A 76 -6.03 -7.09 -3.64
C LEU A 76 -4.80 -7.05 -4.56
N VAL A 77 -3.64 -7.49 -4.06
CA VAL A 77 -2.38 -7.56 -4.85
C VAL A 77 -2.53 -8.54 -6.01
N LEU A 78 -3.09 -9.71 -5.72
CA LEU A 78 -3.28 -10.77 -6.71
C LEU A 78 -4.26 -10.32 -7.82
N GLU A 79 -5.40 -9.71 -7.46
CA GLU A 79 -6.34 -9.11 -8.41
C GLU A 79 -5.65 -8.14 -9.36
N CYS A 80 -4.85 -7.20 -8.81
CA CYS A 80 -4.11 -6.22 -9.61
C CYS A 80 -3.13 -6.86 -10.58
N ASN A 81 -2.39 -7.87 -10.14
CA ASN A 81 -1.40 -8.54 -10.96
C ASN A 81 -2.07 -9.31 -12.10
N LEU A 82 -3.11 -10.09 -11.80
CA LEU A 82 -3.86 -10.85 -12.79
C LEU A 82 -4.58 -9.96 -13.81
N ILE A 83 -5.14 -8.81 -13.38
CA ILE A 83 -5.76 -7.86 -14.32
C ILE A 83 -4.73 -7.26 -15.27
N LYS A 84 -3.51 -6.97 -14.80
CA LYS A 84 -2.43 -6.45 -15.65
C LYS A 84 -1.93 -7.49 -16.63
N GLU A 85 -1.83 -8.74 -16.21
CA GLU A 85 -1.36 -9.86 -17.02
C GLU A 85 -2.35 -10.20 -18.13
N HIS A 86 -3.63 -10.35 -17.75
CA HIS A 86 -4.67 -10.85 -18.66
C HIS A 86 -5.51 -9.76 -19.34
N THR A 87 -5.45 -8.51 -18.86
CA THR A 87 -6.20 -7.35 -19.39
C THR A 87 -7.67 -7.66 -19.74
N PRO A 88 -8.49 -8.18 -18.79
CA PRO A 88 -9.83 -8.70 -19.08
C PRO A 88 -10.77 -7.62 -19.63
N LYS A 89 -11.72 -8.04 -20.50
CA LYS A 89 -12.60 -7.13 -21.24
C LYS A 89 -13.46 -6.25 -20.31
N TYR A 90 -13.96 -6.80 -19.20
CA TYR A 90 -14.90 -6.12 -18.30
C TYR A 90 -14.23 -5.41 -17.10
N ASN A 91 -12.92 -5.56 -16.88
CA ASN A 91 -12.18 -4.79 -15.89
C ASN A 91 -11.82 -3.41 -16.44
N THR A 92 -12.69 -2.43 -16.28
CA THR A 92 -12.48 -1.07 -16.81
C THR A 92 -11.65 -0.16 -15.90
N MET A 93 -11.71 -0.37 -14.59
CA MET A 93 -11.09 0.56 -13.60
C MET A 93 -9.59 0.33 -13.37
N LEU A 94 -9.07 -0.86 -13.66
CA LEU A 94 -7.65 -1.20 -13.45
C LEU A 94 -6.85 -1.35 -14.76
N ARG A 95 -7.48 -1.11 -15.89
CA ARG A 95 -6.81 -1.00 -17.21
C ARG A 95 -6.04 0.30 -17.38
N ASP A 96 -6.57 1.41 -16.82
CA ASP A 96 -5.86 2.66 -16.76
C ASP A 96 -4.76 2.58 -15.69
N ASP A 97 -3.71 3.39 -15.81
CA ASP A 97 -2.56 3.54 -14.90
C ASP A 97 -2.89 3.87 -13.42
N LYS A 98 -4.14 3.75 -13.01
CA LYS A 98 -4.60 3.93 -11.63
C LYS A 98 -4.30 2.69 -10.77
N THR A 99 -3.03 2.29 -10.80
CA THR A 99 -2.51 1.31 -9.85
C THR A 99 -2.61 1.83 -8.43
N TYR A 100 -2.75 0.91 -7.48
CA TYR A 100 -2.70 1.27 -6.07
C TYR A 100 -1.44 2.07 -5.73
N PRO A 101 -1.56 3.06 -4.86
CA PRO A 101 -0.41 3.85 -4.46
C PRO A 101 0.52 3.07 -3.52
N TYR A 102 1.80 3.37 -3.66
CA TYR A 102 2.90 2.90 -2.83
C TYR A 102 3.66 4.07 -2.24
N ILE A 103 4.29 3.85 -1.09
CA ILE A 103 5.34 4.71 -0.57
C ILE A 103 6.67 4.12 -1.03
N ARG A 104 7.45 4.91 -1.77
CA ARG A 104 8.78 4.55 -2.27
C ARG A 104 9.85 5.27 -1.47
N VAL A 105 10.81 4.52 -0.93
CA VAL A 105 11.99 5.08 -0.26
C VAL A 105 13.22 4.81 -1.12
N THR A 106 13.91 5.86 -1.55
CA THR A 106 15.06 5.78 -2.48
C THR A 106 16.36 5.46 -1.73
N VAL A 107 16.42 4.27 -1.13
CA VAL A 107 17.57 3.84 -0.28
C VAL A 107 18.91 3.76 -1.02
N GLN A 108 18.91 3.77 -2.35
CA GLN A 108 20.10 3.80 -3.18
C GLN A 108 20.75 5.19 -3.28
N GLU A 109 20.05 6.26 -2.91
CA GLU A 109 20.59 7.62 -2.88
C GLU A 109 21.37 7.85 -1.58
N ASP A 110 22.43 8.67 -1.62
CA ASP A 110 23.19 9.04 -0.41
C ASP A 110 22.32 9.75 0.63
N PHE A 111 21.33 10.49 0.17
CA PHE A 111 20.29 11.14 0.97
C PHE A 111 18.93 10.69 0.49
N PRO A 112 18.41 9.55 0.97
CA PRO A 112 17.15 8.97 0.54
C PRO A 112 15.95 9.92 0.68
N ARG A 113 14.94 9.71 -0.16
CA ARG A 113 13.66 10.44 -0.15
C ARG A 113 12.51 9.48 0.05
N VAL A 114 11.45 9.96 0.66
CA VAL A 114 10.17 9.26 0.74
C VAL A 114 9.23 9.87 -0.28
N LEU A 115 8.79 9.07 -1.25
CA LEU A 115 8.06 9.52 -2.43
C LEU A 115 6.79 8.70 -2.65
N PHE A 116 5.78 9.36 -3.23
CA PHE A 116 4.60 8.68 -3.75
C PHE A 116 4.94 7.97 -5.07
N SER A 117 4.50 6.72 -5.21
CA SER A 117 4.63 5.97 -6.46
C SER A 117 3.37 5.17 -6.75
N ARG A 118 3.04 5.03 -8.03
CA ARG A 118 1.98 4.11 -8.50
C ARG A 118 2.54 2.86 -9.16
N GLN A 119 3.86 2.82 -9.37
CA GLN A 119 4.54 1.70 -10.02
C GLN A 119 5.70 1.24 -9.17
N VAL A 120 5.83 -0.07 -9.02
CA VAL A 120 7.01 -0.69 -8.43
C VAL A 120 8.04 -0.90 -9.54
N LYS A 121 9.21 -0.27 -9.39
CA LYS A 121 10.33 -0.38 -10.35
C LYS A 121 11.43 -1.26 -9.78
N LYS A 122 12.17 -1.96 -10.64
CA LYS A 122 13.35 -2.74 -10.23
C LYS A 122 14.58 -1.81 -10.09
N ASP A 123 14.54 -0.86 -9.17
CA ASP A 123 15.53 0.21 -9.01
C ASP A 123 16.25 0.21 -7.65
N LYS A 124 16.17 -0.91 -6.92
CA LYS A 124 16.72 -1.06 -5.55
C LYS A 124 16.09 -0.13 -4.49
N SER A 125 15.02 0.63 -4.83
CA SER A 125 14.22 1.36 -3.84
C SER A 125 13.40 0.39 -2.99
N ARG A 126 13.09 0.77 -1.76
CA ARG A 126 12.11 0.04 -0.95
C ARG A 126 10.71 0.57 -1.21
N TYR A 127 9.76 -0.33 -1.37
CA TYR A 127 8.36 -0.02 -1.63
C TYR A 127 7.49 -0.57 -0.51
N PHE A 128 6.58 0.26 -0.01
CA PHE A 128 5.61 -0.08 1.03
C PHE A 128 4.19 0.08 0.46
N GLY A 129 3.33 -0.85 0.74
CA GLY A 129 1.96 -0.93 0.20
C GLY A 129 1.71 -2.26 -0.49
N PRO A 130 0.65 -2.44 -1.27
CA PRO A 130 -0.23 -1.39 -1.83
C PRO A 130 -1.19 -0.79 -0.81
N TYR A 131 -1.50 0.50 -0.95
CA TYR A 131 -2.49 1.20 -0.12
C TYR A 131 -3.78 1.43 -0.91
N THR A 132 -4.90 1.48 -0.22
CA THR A 132 -6.23 1.68 -0.85
C THR A 132 -6.53 3.16 -1.15
N SER A 133 -5.94 4.09 -0.40
CA SER A 133 -6.19 5.53 -0.50
C SER A 133 -4.93 6.30 -0.86
N ALA A 134 -4.97 7.03 -1.99
CA ALA A 134 -3.88 7.91 -2.41
C ALA A 134 -3.73 9.15 -1.49
N GLY A 135 -4.85 9.62 -0.89
CA GLY A 135 -4.83 10.70 0.10
C GLY A 135 -4.05 10.27 1.34
N ALA A 136 -4.45 9.14 1.94
CA ALA A 136 -3.78 8.61 3.14
C ALA A 136 -2.27 8.39 2.93
N VAL A 137 -1.86 7.94 1.74
CA VAL A 137 -0.43 7.79 1.41
C VAL A 137 0.29 9.13 1.38
N LYS A 138 -0.30 10.16 0.79
CA LYS A 138 0.29 11.51 0.75
C LYS A 138 0.42 12.10 2.15
N ASP A 139 -0.63 11.98 2.95
CA ASP A 139 -0.66 12.46 4.34
C ASP A 139 0.42 11.74 5.18
N THR A 140 0.58 10.42 4.99
CA THR A 140 1.64 9.63 5.65
C THR A 140 3.03 10.08 5.20
N ILE A 141 3.27 10.34 3.91
CA ILE A 141 4.55 10.83 3.39
C ILE A 141 4.88 12.21 3.98
N GLU A 142 3.90 13.11 4.02
CA GLU A 142 4.04 14.45 4.60
C GLU A 142 4.40 14.35 6.09
N LEU A 143 3.69 13.52 6.84
CA LEU A 143 3.97 13.27 8.25
C LEU A 143 5.40 12.75 8.47
N ILE A 144 5.84 11.74 7.70
CA ILE A 144 7.19 11.18 7.79
C ILE A 144 8.25 12.23 7.47
N ASN A 145 8.05 13.03 6.43
CA ASN A 145 8.97 14.10 6.06
C ASN A 145 9.08 15.17 7.16
N LYS A 146 7.97 15.53 7.81
CA LYS A 146 7.94 16.48 8.93
C LYS A 146 8.60 15.91 10.18
N LEU A 147 8.31 14.65 10.54
CA LEU A 147 8.87 13.97 11.71
C LEU A 147 10.39 13.83 11.65
N TYR A 148 10.91 13.37 10.51
CA TYR A 148 12.31 13.02 10.34
C TYR A 148 13.09 14.06 9.56
N LYS A 149 12.48 15.23 9.22
CA LYS A 149 13.07 16.33 8.47
C LYS A 149 13.76 15.90 7.17
N LEU A 150 13.13 14.96 6.47
CA LEU A 150 13.65 14.40 5.24
C LEU A 150 13.49 15.37 4.07
N ARG A 151 14.43 15.31 3.11
CA ARG A 151 14.35 16.15 1.92
C ARG A 151 13.24 15.68 0.97
N THR A 152 12.52 16.64 0.38
CA THR A 152 11.51 16.40 -0.64
C THR A 152 11.98 16.81 -2.04
N CYS A 153 13.07 17.59 -2.13
CA CYS A 153 13.57 18.13 -3.38
C CYS A 153 14.21 17.07 -4.30
N SER A 154 14.28 17.39 -5.60
CA SER A 154 14.85 16.51 -6.64
C SER A 154 16.35 16.73 -6.89
N ARG A 155 17.06 17.53 -6.08
CA ARG A 155 18.49 17.80 -6.23
C ARG A 155 19.31 16.51 -6.22
N LYS A 156 20.36 16.45 -7.03
CA LYS A 156 21.27 15.30 -7.09
C LYS A 156 22.40 15.47 -6.08
N LEU A 157 22.21 14.94 -4.88
CA LEU A 157 23.22 14.96 -3.84
C LEU A 157 24.12 13.73 -3.95
N PRO A 158 25.46 13.85 -3.71
CA PRO A 158 26.15 15.01 -3.14
C PRO A 158 26.54 16.12 -4.15
N ARG A 159 26.34 15.93 -5.46
CA ARG A 159 26.83 16.85 -6.50
C ARG A 159 26.36 18.30 -6.34
N ASP A 160 25.12 18.48 -5.91
CA ASP A 160 24.47 19.79 -5.85
C ASP A 160 24.57 20.43 -4.44
N ILE A 161 25.52 20.00 -3.60
CA ILE A 161 25.74 20.59 -2.27
C ILE A 161 26.34 21.98 -2.42
N GLY A 162 25.75 22.96 -1.75
CA GLY A 162 26.25 24.34 -1.67
C GLY A 162 26.03 25.21 -2.92
N LEU A 163 25.36 24.67 -3.97
CA LEU A 163 25.13 25.46 -5.21
C LEU A 163 24.12 26.59 -5.05
N ASP A 164 23.10 26.40 -4.22
CA ASP A 164 22.01 27.35 -4.03
C ASP A 164 21.76 27.64 -2.55
N ARG A 165 20.97 28.66 -2.23
CA ARG A 165 20.51 28.93 -0.87
C ARG A 165 19.65 27.81 -0.30
N ALA A 166 19.58 27.72 1.03
CA ALA A 166 18.63 26.87 1.71
C ALA A 166 17.19 27.22 1.28
N CYS A 167 16.38 26.19 1.00
CA CYS A 167 15.01 26.38 0.54
C CYS A 167 14.04 26.65 1.71
N LEU A 168 12.81 27.05 1.39
CA LEU A 168 11.77 27.31 2.37
C LEU A 168 11.59 26.18 3.39
N ASN A 169 11.64 24.92 2.95
CA ASN A 169 11.44 23.77 3.84
C ASN A 169 12.51 23.69 4.98
N TYR A 170 13.71 24.23 4.77
CA TYR A 170 14.67 24.38 5.84
C TYR A 170 14.24 25.44 6.84
N HIS A 171 13.85 26.62 6.36
CA HIS A 171 13.46 27.73 7.22
C HIS A 171 12.20 27.46 8.05
N ILE A 172 11.29 26.63 7.53
CA ILE A 172 10.10 26.16 8.27
C ILE A 172 10.34 24.83 9.01
N HIS A 173 11.59 24.43 9.21
CA HIS A 173 12.03 23.25 9.95
C HIS A 173 11.48 21.91 9.45
N GLN A 174 11.07 21.80 8.19
CA GLN A 174 10.59 20.56 7.57
C GLN A 174 11.68 19.76 6.85
N CYS A 175 12.92 20.27 6.77
CA CYS A 175 14.05 19.62 6.12
C CYS A 175 15.34 19.96 6.84
N GLY A 176 16.23 18.98 7.03
CA GLY A 176 17.56 19.19 7.63
C GLY A 176 18.58 19.85 6.71
N ALA A 177 18.19 20.22 5.47
CA ALA A 177 19.04 20.83 4.44
C ALA A 177 20.38 20.09 4.16
N PRO A 178 20.34 18.80 3.81
CA PRO A 178 21.54 18.08 3.37
C PRO A 178 22.19 18.70 2.12
N CYS A 179 21.40 19.45 1.33
CA CYS A 179 21.89 20.21 0.17
C CYS A 179 22.78 21.41 0.54
N GLN A 180 22.84 21.80 1.80
CA GLN A 180 23.76 22.82 2.33
C GLN A 180 24.90 22.20 3.15
N GLY A 181 24.90 20.87 3.32
CA GLY A 181 25.85 20.19 4.19
C GLY A 181 25.58 20.39 5.70
N TYR A 182 24.38 20.88 6.07
CA TYR A 182 24.03 21.08 7.49
C TYR A 182 23.77 19.78 8.23
N VAL A 183 23.45 18.70 7.49
CA VAL A 183 23.33 17.34 8.03
C VAL A 183 24.24 16.42 7.25
N ASP A 184 25.08 15.67 7.95
CA ASP A 184 25.97 14.66 7.38
C ASP A 184 25.18 13.40 6.96
N LYS A 185 25.82 12.57 6.12
CA LYS A 185 25.20 11.35 5.57
C LYS A 185 24.83 10.35 6.67
N GLU A 186 25.64 10.25 7.74
CA GLU A 186 25.41 9.30 8.82
C GLU A 186 24.17 9.69 9.65
N THR A 187 24.09 10.95 10.08
CA THR A 187 22.95 11.49 10.84
C THR A 187 21.66 11.40 10.01
N TYR A 188 21.73 11.75 8.71
CA TYR A 188 20.59 11.61 7.81
C TYR A 188 20.18 10.15 7.62
N GLY A 189 21.13 9.23 7.54
CA GLY A 189 20.88 7.79 7.47
C GLY A 189 20.14 7.26 8.68
N LYS A 190 20.48 7.74 9.90
CA LYS A 190 19.74 7.40 11.13
C LYS A 190 18.29 7.87 11.08
N GLN A 191 18.02 9.06 10.53
CA GLN A 191 16.65 9.57 10.34
C GLN A 191 15.85 8.72 9.34
N VAL A 192 16.50 8.30 8.24
CA VAL A 192 15.90 7.41 7.26
C VAL A 192 15.60 6.03 7.85
N SER A 193 16.49 5.48 8.67
CA SER A 193 16.26 4.20 9.37
C SER A 193 15.04 4.27 10.29
N LYS A 194 14.87 5.32 11.06
CA LYS A 194 13.67 5.56 11.87
C LYS A 194 12.41 5.65 11.00
N ALA A 195 12.50 6.31 9.84
CA ALA A 195 11.37 6.39 8.90
C ALA A 195 11.01 5.01 8.29
N LEU A 196 11.99 4.16 8.03
CA LEU A 196 11.77 2.78 7.58
C LEU A 196 11.13 1.92 8.67
N GLU A 197 11.55 2.06 9.93
CA GLU A 197 10.91 1.38 11.08
C GLU A 197 9.45 1.81 11.23
N PHE A 198 9.18 3.11 11.10
CA PHE A 198 7.82 3.63 11.09
C PHE A 198 6.96 2.99 9.98
N LEU A 199 7.49 2.90 8.76
CA LEU A 199 6.78 2.30 7.62
C LEU A 199 6.59 0.78 7.76
N ASN A 200 7.44 0.10 8.54
CA ASN A 200 7.28 -1.30 8.93
C ASN A 200 6.26 -1.52 10.07
N GLY A 201 5.63 -0.45 10.57
CA GLY A 201 4.62 -0.54 11.62
C GLY A 201 5.14 -0.39 13.05
N ASN A 202 6.42 -0.14 13.25
CA ASN A 202 7.00 0.10 14.58
C ASN A 202 6.80 1.57 15.00
N TYR A 203 5.63 1.88 15.55
CA TYR A 203 5.26 3.25 15.97
C TYR A 203 5.64 3.58 17.39
N ALA A 204 5.92 2.57 18.24
CA ALA A 204 6.14 2.77 19.68
C ALA A 204 7.31 3.73 20.00
N PRO A 205 8.49 3.64 19.36
CA PRO A 205 9.60 4.55 19.63
C PRO A 205 9.24 6.01 19.33
N VAL A 206 8.54 6.25 18.22
CA VAL A 206 8.14 7.60 17.78
C VAL A 206 7.11 8.21 18.73
N LEU A 207 6.14 7.41 19.17
CA LEU A 207 5.14 7.87 20.13
C LEU A 207 5.75 8.23 21.49
N CYS A 208 6.77 7.48 21.93
CA CYS A 208 7.52 7.80 23.15
C CYS A 208 8.30 9.10 23.00
N GLU A 209 9.11 9.22 21.93
CA GLU A 209 9.91 10.42 21.63
C GLU A 209 9.05 11.69 21.53
N LEU A 210 7.88 11.60 20.88
CA LEU A 210 6.97 12.75 20.74
C LEU A 210 6.33 13.15 22.08
N LYS A 211 6.02 12.19 22.95
CA LYS A 211 5.49 12.47 24.30
C LYS A 211 6.52 13.19 25.17
N GLU A 212 7.76 12.70 25.15
CA GLU A 212 8.87 13.31 25.88
C GLU A 212 9.09 14.76 25.43
N LYS A 213 9.22 14.99 24.12
CA LYS A 213 9.39 16.34 23.55
C LYS A 213 8.21 17.28 23.83
N MET A 214 7.00 16.75 23.82
CA MET A 214 5.81 17.55 24.18
C MET A 214 5.84 17.98 25.64
N GLN A 215 6.28 17.09 26.53
CA GLN A 215 6.40 17.40 27.96
C GLN A 215 7.51 18.39 28.23
N GLU A 216 8.70 18.19 27.65
CA GLU A 216 9.84 19.13 27.73
C GLU A 216 9.44 20.54 27.26
N ALA A 217 8.80 20.65 26.07
CA ALA A 217 8.34 21.93 25.57
C ALA A 217 7.25 22.59 26.47
N SER A 218 6.44 21.79 27.13
CA SER A 218 5.45 22.30 28.10
C SER A 218 6.12 22.83 29.37
N GLU A 219 7.14 22.13 29.88
CA GLU A 219 7.92 22.56 31.06
C GLU A 219 8.74 23.84 30.80
N GLU A 220 9.25 23.98 29.56
CA GLU A 220 9.93 25.20 29.07
C GLU A 220 8.98 26.36 28.73
N MET A 221 7.65 26.18 28.92
CA MET A 221 6.60 27.14 28.57
C MET A 221 6.55 27.49 27.06
N GLU A 222 7.12 26.64 26.18
CA GLU A 222 7.05 26.76 24.71
C GLU A 222 5.76 26.14 24.19
N PHE A 223 4.61 26.72 24.50
CA PHE A 223 3.30 26.14 24.26
C PHE A 223 3.01 25.89 22.78
N GLU A 224 3.51 26.72 21.87
CA GLU A 224 3.33 26.52 20.42
C GLU A 224 4.02 25.22 19.97
N ARG A 225 5.22 24.93 20.45
CA ARG A 225 5.95 23.68 20.15
C ARG A 225 5.25 22.48 20.78
N ALA A 226 4.76 22.60 22.00
CA ALA A 226 4.01 21.55 22.67
C ALA A 226 2.72 21.20 21.89
N ILE A 227 2.03 22.19 21.32
CA ILE A 227 0.87 21.98 20.46
C ILE A 227 1.27 21.23 19.16
N GLU A 228 2.37 21.61 18.52
CA GLU A 228 2.87 20.91 17.33
C GLU A 228 3.19 19.43 17.61
N TYR A 229 3.88 19.12 18.72
CA TYR A 229 4.17 17.74 19.11
C TYR A 229 2.88 16.93 19.42
N ARG A 230 1.88 17.56 20.04
CA ARG A 230 0.58 16.94 20.29
C ARG A 230 -0.16 16.60 19.00
N GLU A 231 -0.14 17.46 18.01
CA GLU A 231 -0.76 17.23 16.69
C GLU A 231 -0.06 16.08 15.95
N LEU A 232 1.29 16.05 16.00
CA LEU A 232 2.07 14.96 15.43
C LEU A 232 1.76 13.63 16.13
N LEU A 233 1.69 13.62 17.44
CA LEU A 233 1.34 12.44 18.26
C LEU A 233 -0.05 11.90 17.90
N ASN A 234 -1.04 12.78 17.75
CA ASN A 234 -2.39 12.40 17.34
C ASN A 234 -2.40 11.79 15.93
N SER A 235 -1.66 12.38 14.98
CA SER A 235 -1.55 11.89 13.60
C SER A 235 -0.91 10.51 13.54
N VAL A 236 0.18 10.29 14.27
CA VAL A 236 0.84 8.97 14.37
C VAL A 236 -0.09 7.94 15.01
N SER A 237 -0.79 8.31 16.08
CA SER A 237 -1.74 7.41 16.77
C SER A 237 -2.89 6.98 15.86
N GLN A 238 -3.41 7.88 15.03
CA GLN A 238 -4.46 7.57 14.05
C GLN A 238 -3.97 6.58 12.96
N ILE A 239 -2.73 6.75 12.48
CA ILE A 239 -2.13 5.82 11.51
C ILE A 239 -1.93 4.45 12.14
N ALA A 240 -1.38 4.39 13.35
CA ALA A 240 -1.15 3.17 14.10
C ALA A 240 -2.46 2.39 14.36
N GLN A 241 -3.56 3.09 14.69
CA GLN A 241 -4.87 2.46 14.87
C GLN A 241 -5.44 1.90 13.56
N LYS A 242 -5.34 2.64 12.46
CA LYS A 242 -5.83 2.18 11.13
C LYS A 242 -5.08 0.94 10.66
N GLN A 243 -3.77 0.85 10.87
CA GLN A 243 -3.00 -0.34 10.48
C GLN A 243 -3.22 -1.54 11.42
N LYS A 244 -3.49 -1.32 12.71
CA LYS A 244 -3.89 -2.42 13.61
C LYS A 244 -5.16 -3.13 13.17
N ILE A 245 -6.11 -2.40 12.58
CA ILE A 245 -7.36 -2.97 12.05
C ILE A 245 -7.12 -3.81 10.79
N THR A 246 -6.06 -3.51 10.03
CA THR A 246 -5.68 -4.27 8.82
C THR A 246 -4.71 -5.42 9.08
N ASN A 247 -3.98 -5.39 10.21
CA ASN A 247 -3.00 -6.41 10.59
C ASN A 247 -3.47 -7.25 11.80
N THR A 248 -4.70 -7.77 11.77
CA THR A 248 -5.20 -8.65 12.85
C THR A 248 -4.60 -10.06 12.79
N ASP A 249 -3.83 -10.40 11.76
CA ASP A 249 -3.09 -11.66 11.67
C ASP A 249 -1.59 -11.36 11.55
N GLY A 250 -0.93 -11.45 12.74
CA GLY A 250 0.50 -11.20 12.85
C GLY A 250 1.34 -12.36 12.31
N GLU A 251 1.63 -12.35 11.05
CA GLU A 251 2.83 -12.98 10.48
C GLU A 251 3.35 -12.11 9.32
N ASP A 252 4.57 -11.60 9.47
CA ASP A 252 5.36 -11.04 8.39
C ASP A 252 5.65 -12.15 7.36
N LYS A 253 4.80 -12.27 6.34
CA LYS A 253 5.12 -13.09 5.18
C LYS A 253 5.70 -12.17 4.10
N ASP A 254 7.00 -12.27 3.92
CA ASP A 254 7.68 -11.81 2.70
C ASP A 254 6.99 -12.47 1.50
N LEU A 255 6.21 -11.69 0.75
CA LEU A 255 5.62 -12.11 -0.53
C LEU A 255 6.75 -12.23 -1.56
N SER A 256 7.53 -13.29 -1.47
CA SER A 256 8.43 -13.66 -2.55
C SER A 256 7.58 -14.26 -3.67
N LEU A 257 7.72 -13.69 -4.86
CA LEU A 257 7.06 -14.07 -6.13
C LEU A 257 7.34 -15.53 -6.60
N ILE A 258 7.81 -16.44 -5.72
CA ILE A 258 8.31 -17.77 -6.07
C ILE A 258 7.23 -18.87 -5.98
N HIS A 259 6.05 -18.61 -5.40
CA HIS A 259 5.02 -19.65 -5.23
C HIS A 259 3.91 -19.69 -6.30
N ILE A 260 4.13 -19.12 -7.49
CA ILE A 260 3.13 -19.15 -8.59
C ILE A 260 3.31 -20.38 -9.52
N SER A 261 4.21 -21.32 -9.24
CA SER A 261 4.51 -22.40 -10.18
C SER A 261 4.47 -23.82 -9.65
N GLU A 262 3.51 -24.19 -8.77
CA GLU A 262 3.22 -25.62 -8.59
C GLU A 262 1.72 -25.87 -8.49
N PRO A 263 1.12 -26.55 -9.48
CA PRO A 263 -0.20 -27.13 -9.31
C PRO A 263 -0.07 -28.32 -8.35
N THR A 264 -0.71 -28.24 -7.19
CA THR A 264 -0.86 -29.35 -6.27
C THR A 264 -1.51 -30.53 -6.99
N ARG A 265 -0.69 -31.49 -7.42
CA ARG A 265 -1.15 -32.86 -7.64
C ARG A 265 -1.48 -33.44 -6.28
N GLN A 266 -2.76 -33.50 -5.96
CA GLN A 266 -3.23 -34.44 -4.96
C GLN A 266 -3.03 -35.86 -5.52
N ALA A 267 -2.12 -36.58 -4.92
CA ALA A 267 -2.03 -38.03 -5.11
C ALA A 267 -3.21 -38.69 -4.39
N GLU A 268 -3.99 -39.42 -5.16
CA GLU A 268 -4.87 -40.46 -4.63
C GLU A 268 -4.05 -41.52 -3.93
N ILE A 269 -4.40 -41.83 -2.69
CA ILE A 269 -4.36 -43.21 -2.12
C ILE A 269 -5.62 -43.36 -1.25
#